data_b2ea91e52230604cb1b87ffcfea2d42a
#
_entry.id   b2ea91e52230604cb1b87ffcfea2d42a
#
_cell.length_a   1.000
_cell.length_b   1.000
_cell.length_c   1.000
_cell.angle_alpha   90.00
_cell.angle_beta   90.00
_cell.angle_gamma   90.00
#
_symmetry.space_group_name_H-M   'P 1'
#
loop_
_entity.id
_entity.type
_entity.pdbx_description
1 polymer ?
#
loop_
_entity_poly.entity_id
_entity_poly.type
_entity_poly.pdbx_seq_one_letter_code
_entity_poly.pdbx_strand_id
1 'polypeptide(L)'
;SSDLPFITPTQDHRFTKRELREILPEHNGGLTAVPQLLVRRAEDFLWAAGELAAMGYPEINLNLGCPSGTVVAKGKGSGFLGLPEELERFLDTVFDAAPCAVSIKTRLGLREPEEFGPLLALFQRYPLAELIVHPRVQKDMYKNTPRRAYFARALADSPFPVCYNGDLYTVPAL
;
A
#
# COMPACT_ATOMS: atom_id res chain seq x y z
N SER A 1 -13.78 -2.84 0.74
CA SER A 1 -13.28 -1.47 0.56
C SER A 1 -13.43 -1.08 -0.91
N SER A 2 -14.07 0.03 -1.18
CA SER A 2 -14.04 0.61 -2.52
C SER A 2 -12.61 1.16 -2.71
N ASP A 3 -11.87 0.59 -3.65
CA ASP A 3 -10.55 1.11 -4.02
C ASP A 3 -10.74 2.53 -4.56
N LEU A 4 -10.47 3.52 -3.71
CA LEU A 4 -10.29 4.89 -4.18
C LEU A 4 -9.07 4.91 -5.11
N PRO A 5 -9.11 5.70 -6.19
CA PRO A 5 -7.94 5.87 -7.04
C PRO A 5 -6.77 6.36 -6.17
N PHE A 6 -5.59 5.78 -6.37
CA PHE A 6 -4.41 6.18 -5.62
C PHE A 6 -4.02 7.63 -5.92
N ILE A 7 -3.63 8.32 -4.86
CA ILE A 7 -3.23 9.72 -4.86
C ILE A 7 -1.72 9.78 -5.07
N THR A 8 -1.29 10.64 -5.98
CA THR A 8 0.13 10.90 -6.24
C THR A 8 0.37 12.41 -6.10
N PRO A 9 0.76 12.89 -4.91
CA PRO A 9 1.05 14.31 -4.72
C PRO A 9 2.03 14.84 -5.76
N THR A 10 1.83 16.08 -6.20
CA THR A 10 2.79 16.76 -7.07
C THR A 10 4.05 17.11 -6.31
N GLN A 11 5.16 17.41 -7.02
CA GLN A 11 6.42 17.85 -6.40
C GLN A 11 6.25 19.14 -5.57
N ASP A 12 5.26 19.97 -5.91
CA ASP A 12 4.93 21.21 -5.19
C ASP A 12 3.97 20.97 -4.02
N HIS A 13 3.80 19.72 -3.58
CA HIS A 13 2.90 19.35 -2.50
C HIS A 13 1.47 19.87 -2.72
N ARG A 14 0.83 19.42 -3.79
CA ARG A 14 -0.57 19.73 -4.11
C ARG A 14 -1.32 18.49 -4.56
N PHE A 15 -2.58 18.41 -4.17
CA PHE A 15 -3.53 17.50 -4.79
C PHE A 15 -4.08 18.09 -6.08
N THR A 16 -4.25 17.25 -7.10
CA THR A 16 -4.95 17.64 -8.32
C THR A 16 -6.44 17.84 -8.04
N LYS A 17 -7.14 18.61 -8.90
CA LYS A 17 -8.60 18.79 -8.79
C LYS A 17 -9.37 17.47 -8.79
N ARG A 18 -8.86 16.46 -9.51
CA ARG A 18 -9.46 15.13 -9.54
C ARG A 18 -9.29 14.43 -8.20
N GLU A 19 -8.07 14.41 -7.66
CA GLU A 19 -7.78 13.80 -6.36
C GLU A 19 -8.60 14.46 -5.25
N LEU A 20 -8.65 15.79 -5.21
CA LEU A 20 -9.48 16.53 -4.24
C LEU A 20 -10.95 16.08 -4.29
N ARG A 21 -11.52 15.91 -5.49
CA ARG A 21 -12.90 15.42 -5.64
C ARG A 21 -13.11 14.05 -5.01
N GLU A 22 -12.12 13.17 -5.13
CA GLU A 22 -12.22 11.80 -4.60
C GLU A 22 -12.04 11.73 -3.07
N ILE A 23 -11.24 12.65 -2.49
CA ILE A 23 -10.88 12.63 -1.07
C ILE A 23 -11.70 13.57 -0.19
N LEU A 24 -12.54 14.45 -0.75
CA LEU A 24 -13.38 15.32 0.07
C LEU A 24 -14.37 14.47 0.90
N PRO A 25 -14.42 14.67 2.23
CA PRO A 25 -15.27 13.86 3.13
C PRO A 25 -16.75 13.88 2.75
N GLU A 26 -17.23 14.98 2.19
CA GLU A 26 -18.61 15.14 1.72
C GLU A 26 -18.99 14.17 0.59
N HIS A 27 -18.00 13.72 -0.20
CA HIS A 27 -18.21 12.73 -1.26
C HIS A 27 -18.10 11.27 -0.77
N ASN A 28 -17.58 11.09 0.44
CA ASN A 28 -17.35 9.77 1.06
C ASN A 28 -18.25 9.53 2.29
N GLY A 29 -19.30 10.33 2.48
CA GLY A 29 -20.20 10.25 3.62
C GLY A 29 -20.81 8.85 3.78
N GLY A 30 -20.64 8.25 4.96
CA GLY A 30 -21.14 6.92 5.29
C GLY A 30 -20.25 5.76 4.80
N LEU A 31 -19.11 6.03 4.16
CA LEU A 31 -18.12 5.03 3.75
C LEU A 31 -16.91 5.05 4.68
N THR A 32 -16.43 3.88 5.09
CA THR A 32 -15.10 3.74 5.69
C THR A 32 -14.08 3.73 4.56
N ALA A 33 -13.71 4.91 4.09
CA ALA A 33 -12.74 5.08 3.01
C ALA A 33 -11.35 5.29 3.59
N VAL A 34 -10.35 4.56 3.06
CA VAL A 34 -8.93 4.75 3.39
C VAL A 34 -8.23 5.27 2.14
N PRO A 35 -7.74 6.53 2.14
CA PRO A 35 -6.98 7.08 1.03
C PRO A 35 -5.70 6.30 0.78
N GLN A 36 -5.37 6.04 -0.49
CA GLN A 36 -4.18 5.30 -0.86
C GLN A 36 -3.17 6.20 -1.58
N LEU A 37 -1.95 6.25 -1.06
CA LEU A 37 -0.85 7.04 -1.62
C LEU A 37 0.10 6.18 -2.46
N LEU A 38 0.46 6.69 -3.65
CA LEU A 38 1.45 6.11 -4.55
C LEU A 38 2.67 7.05 -4.63
N VAL A 39 3.57 6.90 -3.69
CA VAL A 39 4.74 7.75 -3.50
C VAL A 39 6.02 6.93 -3.33
N ARG A 40 7.19 7.59 -3.41
CA ARG A 40 8.50 7.01 -3.14
C ARG A 40 9.31 7.82 -2.11
N ARG A 41 8.93 9.09 -1.87
CA ARG A 41 9.62 9.96 -0.93
C ARG A 41 8.80 10.07 0.35
N ALA A 42 9.44 9.95 1.50
CA ALA A 42 8.77 10.03 2.79
C ALA A 42 8.15 11.42 3.03
N GLU A 43 8.79 12.48 2.54
CA GLU A 43 8.26 13.85 2.65
C GLU A 43 6.92 14.00 1.93
N ASP A 44 6.79 13.40 0.72
CA ASP A 44 5.55 13.42 -0.06
C ASP A 44 4.44 12.66 0.67
N PHE A 45 4.79 11.51 1.31
CA PHE A 45 3.85 10.74 2.12
C PHE A 45 3.38 11.53 3.33
N LEU A 46 4.32 12.08 4.11
CA LEU A 46 4.02 12.78 5.36
C LEU A 46 3.21 14.05 5.12
N TRP A 47 3.54 14.81 4.06
CA TRP A 47 2.75 15.96 3.66
C TRP A 47 1.31 15.56 3.36
N ALA A 48 1.11 14.57 2.46
CA ALA A 48 -0.22 14.11 2.09
C ALA A 48 -1.00 13.53 3.28
N ALA A 49 -0.31 12.76 4.14
CA ALA A 49 -0.91 12.21 5.35
C ALA A 49 -1.37 13.31 6.31
N GLY A 50 -0.61 14.41 6.46
CA GLY A 50 -1.00 15.56 7.25
C GLY A 50 -2.28 16.23 6.73
N GLU A 51 -2.35 16.47 5.43
CA GLU A 51 -3.54 17.06 4.78
C GLU A 51 -4.78 16.16 4.92
N LEU A 52 -4.61 14.84 4.69
CA LEU A 52 -5.69 13.87 4.79
C LEU A 52 -6.16 13.66 6.23
N ALA A 53 -5.24 13.65 7.19
CA ALA A 53 -5.58 13.59 8.62
C ALA A 53 -6.36 14.84 9.06
N ALA A 54 -6.01 16.02 8.55
CA ALA A 54 -6.75 17.26 8.79
C ALA A 54 -8.17 17.23 8.19
N MET A 55 -8.39 16.45 7.12
CA MET A 55 -9.72 16.18 6.56
C MET A 55 -10.51 15.14 7.35
N GLY A 56 -9.91 14.51 8.39
CA GLY A 56 -10.56 13.52 9.26
C GLY A 56 -10.31 12.06 8.90
N TYR A 57 -9.39 11.74 7.99
CA TYR A 57 -9.01 10.37 7.70
C TYR A 57 -8.11 9.80 8.81
N PRO A 58 -8.56 8.73 9.50
CA PRO A 58 -7.79 8.15 10.61
C PRO A 58 -6.68 7.21 10.15
N GLU A 59 -6.70 6.81 8.89
CA GLU A 59 -5.78 5.84 8.31
C GLU A 59 -5.44 6.21 6.86
N ILE A 60 -4.18 5.97 6.48
CA ILE A 60 -3.66 6.15 5.12
C ILE A 60 -3.01 4.85 4.66
N ASN A 61 -3.28 4.44 3.43
CA ASN A 61 -2.68 3.25 2.84
C ASN A 61 -1.51 3.60 1.92
N LEU A 62 -0.38 2.92 2.08
CA LEU A 62 0.76 2.99 1.17
C LEU A 62 0.64 1.92 0.08
N ASN A 63 0.67 2.35 -1.20
CA ASN A 63 0.65 1.44 -2.33
C ASN A 63 2.06 0.95 -2.68
N LEU A 64 2.33 -0.31 -2.37
CA LEU A 64 3.52 -1.07 -2.79
C LEU A 64 3.15 -2.22 -3.74
N GLY A 65 1.97 -2.15 -4.38
CA GLY A 65 1.45 -3.26 -5.19
C GLY A 65 1.19 -2.94 -6.66
N CYS A 66 1.11 -1.67 -7.07
CA CYS A 66 0.83 -1.29 -8.46
C CYS A 66 1.89 -1.83 -9.42
N PRO A 67 1.54 -2.72 -10.38
CA PRO A 67 2.51 -3.36 -11.26
C PRO A 67 2.74 -2.61 -12.58
N SER A 68 2.08 -1.45 -12.79
CA SER A 68 2.19 -0.67 -14.03
C SER A 68 3.64 -0.32 -14.35
N GLY A 69 4.07 -0.57 -15.58
CA GLY A 69 5.45 -0.32 -16.01
C GLY A 69 5.92 1.12 -15.79
N THR A 70 5.04 2.10 -16.01
CA THR A 70 5.35 3.53 -15.77
C THR A 70 5.52 3.88 -14.29
N VAL A 71 4.82 3.17 -13.41
CA VAL A 71 4.92 3.31 -11.95
C VAL A 71 6.20 2.63 -11.45
N VAL A 72 6.43 1.40 -11.90
CA VAL A 72 7.61 0.58 -11.53
C VAL A 72 8.91 1.25 -11.98
N ALA A 73 8.95 1.81 -13.21
CA ALA A 73 10.13 2.53 -13.73
C ALA A 73 10.51 3.75 -12.87
N LYS A 74 9.55 4.33 -12.15
CA LYS A 74 9.78 5.43 -11.19
C LYS A 74 10.11 4.94 -9.77
N GLY A 75 10.29 3.63 -9.56
CA GLY A 75 10.50 3.04 -8.24
C GLY A 75 9.32 3.20 -7.29
N LYS A 76 8.08 3.36 -7.81
CA LYS A 76 6.84 3.47 -7.04
C LYS A 76 6.03 2.17 -7.12
N GLY A 77 5.00 2.04 -6.29
CA GLY A 77 4.17 0.83 -6.26
C GLY A 77 5.02 -0.41 -6.02
N SER A 78 4.80 -1.49 -6.80
CA SER A 78 5.62 -2.69 -6.67
C SER A 78 7.09 -2.50 -7.04
N GLY A 79 7.44 -1.46 -7.80
CA GLY A 79 8.84 -1.10 -8.10
C GLY A 79 9.65 -0.73 -6.85
N PHE A 80 9.00 -0.23 -5.82
CA PHE A 80 9.67 0.12 -4.56
C PHE A 80 10.12 -1.13 -3.78
N LEU A 81 9.45 -2.28 -3.98
CA LEU A 81 9.83 -3.56 -3.36
C LEU A 81 11.22 -4.05 -3.81
N GLY A 82 11.70 -3.60 -4.97
CA GLY A 82 13.04 -3.89 -5.48
C GLY A 82 14.16 -3.01 -4.91
N LEU A 83 13.85 -2.12 -3.98
CA LEU A 83 14.76 -1.16 -3.37
C LEU A 83 14.70 -1.26 -1.83
N PRO A 84 15.04 -2.43 -1.25
CA PRO A 84 14.75 -2.73 0.15
C PRO A 84 15.38 -1.74 1.14
N GLU A 85 16.59 -1.29 0.91
CA GLU A 85 17.27 -0.31 1.78
C GLU A 85 16.63 1.08 1.73
N GLU A 86 16.15 1.50 0.54
CA GLU A 86 15.42 2.76 0.41
C GLU A 86 14.02 2.65 1.03
N LEU A 87 13.36 1.50 0.86
CA LEU A 87 12.06 1.22 1.46
C LEU A 87 12.15 1.21 2.98
N GLU A 88 13.19 0.61 3.55
CA GLU A 88 13.41 0.62 5.00
C GLU A 88 13.56 2.05 5.52
N ARG A 89 14.44 2.87 4.94
CA ARG A 89 14.60 4.28 5.33
C ARG A 89 13.31 5.09 5.18
N PHE A 90 12.55 4.82 4.14
CA PHE A 90 11.23 5.43 3.92
C PHE A 90 10.27 5.06 5.06
N LEU A 91 10.17 3.77 5.42
CA LEU A 91 9.29 3.29 6.49
C LEU A 91 9.71 3.82 7.86
N ASP A 92 11.02 3.83 8.17
CA ASP A 92 11.55 4.44 9.39
C ASP A 92 11.06 5.88 9.54
N THR A 93 11.22 6.70 8.49
CA THR A 93 10.81 8.11 8.50
C THR A 93 9.29 8.27 8.61
N VAL A 94 8.52 7.45 7.88
CA VAL A 94 7.06 7.53 7.91
C VAL A 94 6.50 7.12 9.26
N PHE A 95 6.95 6.00 9.83
CA PHE A 95 6.41 5.52 11.12
C PHE A 95 6.89 6.33 12.32
N ASP A 96 7.97 7.09 12.19
CA ASP A 96 8.41 8.05 13.22
C ASP A 96 7.51 9.30 13.28
N ALA A 97 6.97 9.74 12.14
CA ALA A 97 6.33 11.07 12.02
C ALA A 97 4.89 11.07 11.48
N ALA A 98 4.32 9.93 11.11
CA ALA A 98 2.96 9.89 10.55
C ALA A 98 1.91 10.36 11.55
N PRO A 99 1.00 11.28 11.16
CA PRO A 99 -0.03 11.83 12.04
C PRO A 99 -1.24 10.90 12.25
N CYS A 100 -1.28 9.76 11.56
CA CYS A 100 -2.40 8.82 11.55
C CYS A 100 -1.90 7.39 11.40
N ALA A 101 -2.80 6.41 11.50
CA ALA A 101 -2.47 5.02 11.25
C ALA A 101 -2.06 4.79 9.79
N VAL A 102 -1.12 3.86 9.58
CA VAL A 102 -0.60 3.52 8.25
C VAL A 102 -0.81 2.05 7.97
N SER A 103 -1.47 1.75 6.85
CA SER A 103 -1.56 0.40 6.29
C SER A 103 -0.76 0.30 4.99
N ILE A 104 -0.44 -0.93 4.59
CA ILE A 104 0.33 -1.20 3.38
C ILE A 104 -0.43 -2.17 2.48
N LYS A 105 -0.52 -1.86 1.19
CA LYS A 105 -0.95 -2.81 0.16
C LYS A 105 0.23 -3.23 -0.69
N THR A 106 0.56 -4.53 -0.70
CA THR A 106 1.78 -5.06 -1.30
C THR A 106 1.53 -6.24 -2.24
N ARG A 107 2.56 -6.57 -3.02
CA ARG A 107 2.76 -7.85 -3.70
C ARG A 107 3.88 -8.65 -3.01
N LEU A 108 4.15 -9.87 -3.53
CA LEU A 108 5.19 -10.75 -2.98
C LEU A 108 6.64 -10.29 -3.30
N GLY A 109 6.80 -9.38 -4.24
CA GLY A 109 8.09 -8.90 -4.73
C GLY A 109 8.00 -8.53 -6.21
N LEU A 110 9.16 -8.41 -6.87
CA LEU A 110 9.25 -8.05 -8.30
C LEU A 110 9.22 -9.28 -9.20
N ARG A 111 10.05 -10.27 -8.92
CA ARG A 111 10.33 -11.39 -9.83
C ARG A 111 9.98 -12.74 -9.25
N GLU A 112 10.42 -13.00 -8.02
CA GLU A 112 10.30 -14.31 -7.39
C GLU A 112 9.52 -14.19 -6.07
N PRO A 113 8.61 -15.15 -5.78
CA PRO A 113 7.77 -15.07 -4.58
C PRO A 113 8.56 -15.20 -3.27
N GLU A 114 9.77 -15.73 -3.32
CA GLU A 114 10.70 -15.85 -2.18
C GLU A 114 11.16 -14.48 -1.67
N GLU A 115 11.11 -13.43 -2.50
CA GLU A 115 11.38 -12.05 -2.10
C GLU A 115 10.44 -11.59 -0.97
N PHE A 116 9.28 -12.24 -0.82
CA PHE A 116 8.31 -11.88 0.20
C PHE A 116 8.78 -12.13 1.63
N GLY A 117 9.63 -13.14 1.86
CA GLY A 117 10.13 -13.43 3.20
C GLY A 117 10.86 -12.25 3.84
N PRO A 118 11.91 -11.72 3.22
CA PRO A 118 12.60 -10.51 3.68
C PRO A 118 11.69 -9.26 3.76
N LEU A 119 10.78 -9.08 2.80
CA LEU A 119 9.82 -7.96 2.81
C LEU A 119 8.85 -8.04 4.00
N LEU A 120 8.31 -9.23 4.27
CA LEU A 120 7.44 -9.46 5.42
C LEU A 120 8.18 -9.17 6.74
N ALA A 121 9.42 -9.66 6.88
CA ALA A 121 10.25 -9.40 8.04
C ALA A 121 10.52 -7.89 8.22
N LEU A 122 10.69 -7.14 7.14
CA LEU A 122 10.79 -5.68 7.20
C LEU A 122 9.49 -5.05 7.70
N PHE A 123 8.34 -5.42 7.13
CA PHE A 123 7.04 -4.86 7.53
C PHE A 123 6.70 -5.15 8.99
N GLN A 124 7.08 -6.31 9.52
CA GLN A 124 6.84 -6.70 10.92
C GLN A 124 7.56 -5.83 11.96
N ARG A 125 8.50 -5.01 11.54
CA ARG A 125 9.21 -4.06 12.43
C ARG A 125 8.40 -2.81 12.75
N TYR A 126 7.28 -2.58 12.04
CA TYR A 126 6.47 -1.37 12.15
C TYR A 126 5.06 -1.69 12.64
N PRO A 127 4.39 -0.75 13.36
CA PRO A 127 3.02 -0.91 13.85
C PRO A 127 2.01 -0.65 12.73
N LEU A 128 1.93 -1.55 11.75
CA LEU A 128 0.96 -1.43 10.67
C LEU A 128 -0.47 -1.55 11.19
N ALA A 129 -1.37 -0.69 10.68
CA ALA A 129 -2.81 -0.84 10.89
C ALA A 129 -3.35 -2.11 10.20
N GLU A 130 -2.87 -2.38 8.98
CA GLU A 130 -3.20 -3.57 8.19
C GLU A 130 -2.14 -3.82 7.11
N LEU A 131 -1.91 -5.08 6.76
CA LEU A 131 -1.16 -5.49 5.58
C LEU A 131 -2.09 -6.17 4.57
N ILE A 132 -2.31 -5.54 3.41
CA ILE A 132 -3.12 -6.11 2.33
C ILE A 132 -2.17 -6.78 1.34
N VAL A 133 -2.28 -8.10 1.18
CA VAL A 133 -1.37 -8.89 0.34
C VAL A 133 -2.06 -9.37 -0.92
N HIS A 134 -1.54 -8.97 -2.09
CA HIS A 134 -1.84 -9.61 -3.36
C HIS A 134 -0.77 -10.67 -3.64
N PRO A 135 -1.07 -11.98 -3.52
CA PRO A 135 -0.04 -13.02 -3.54
C PRO A 135 0.43 -13.39 -4.97
N ARG A 136 0.82 -12.38 -5.72
CA ARG A 136 1.54 -12.42 -7.00
C ARG A 136 2.78 -11.54 -6.93
N VAL A 137 3.79 -11.81 -7.74
CA VAL A 137 4.91 -10.89 -7.96
C VAL A 137 4.56 -9.84 -9.01
N GLN A 138 5.35 -8.78 -9.14
CA GLN A 138 5.10 -7.70 -10.10
C GLN A 138 5.05 -8.22 -11.55
N LYS A 139 6.00 -9.09 -11.95
CA LYS A 139 6.08 -9.63 -13.31
C LYS A 139 4.86 -10.45 -13.73
N ASP A 140 4.12 -11.02 -12.79
CA ASP A 140 2.89 -11.75 -13.07
C ASP A 140 1.77 -10.81 -13.56
N MET A 141 1.84 -9.53 -13.27
CA MET A 141 0.76 -8.57 -13.48
C MET A 141 -0.54 -9.06 -12.83
N TYR A 142 -1.49 -9.53 -13.65
CA TYR A 142 -2.75 -10.16 -13.24
C TYR A 142 -2.90 -11.58 -13.80
N LYS A 143 -1.81 -12.12 -14.37
CA LYS A 143 -1.73 -13.50 -14.86
C LYS A 143 -1.26 -14.41 -13.75
N ASN A 144 -1.19 -15.70 -14.02
CA ASN A 144 -0.82 -16.75 -13.08
C ASN A 144 -1.76 -16.87 -11.86
N THR A 145 -1.74 -18.01 -11.21
CA THR A 145 -2.56 -18.25 -10.01
C THR A 145 -1.94 -17.54 -8.79
N PRO A 146 -2.74 -16.85 -7.96
CA PRO A 146 -2.26 -16.31 -6.70
C PRO A 146 -1.66 -17.39 -5.80
N ARG A 147 -0.49 -17.12 -5.22
CA ARG A 147 0.24 -18.08 -4.37
C ARG A 147 -0.23 -17.98 -2.93
N ARG A 148 -1.39 -18.56 -2.63
CA ARG A 148 -2.08 -18.44 -1.32
C ARG A 148 -1.24 -18.87 -0.12
N ALA A 149 -0.27 -19.76 -0.29
CA ALA A 149 0.63 -20.21 0.79
C ALA A 149 1.42 -19.04 1.41
N TYR A 150 1.85 -18.07 0.59
CA TYR A 150 2.54 -16.86 1.09
C TYR A 150 1.62 -15.96 1.90
N PHE A 151 0.35 -15.86 1.51
CA PHE A 151 -0.64 -15.15 2.30
C PHE A 151 -0.91 -15.85 3.64
N ALA A 152 -1.08 -17.17 3.63
CA ALA A 152 -1.27 -17.94 4.85
C ALA A 152 -0.11 -17.78 5.83
N ARG A 153 1.13 -17.74 5.32
CA ARG A 153 2.32 -17.42 6.13
C ARG A 153 2.25 -16.01 6.71
N ALA A 154 1.93 -15.00 5.90
CA ALA A 154 1.79 -13.64 6.40
C ALA A 154 0.73 -13.53 7.51
N LEU A 155 -0.41 -14.22 7.33
CA LEU A 155 -1.49 -14.25 8.32
C LEU A 155 -1.06 -14.90 9.64
N ALA A 156 -0.24 -15.98 9.57
CA ALA A 156 0.22 -16.70 10.76
C ALA A 156 1.33 -15.93 11.51
N ASP A 157 2.22 -15.26 10.80
CA ASP A 157 3.46 -14.72 11.35
C ASP A 157 3.36 -13.22 11.71
N SER A 158 2.33 -12.49 11.25
CA SER A 158 2.25 -11.05 11.44
C SER A 158 1.64 -10.65 12.78
N PRO A 159 2.16 -9.61 13.45
CA PRO A 159 1.59 -9.06 14.69
C PRO A 159 0.41 -8.10 14.46
N PHE A 160 0.05 -7.83 13.20
CA PHE A 160 -1.00 -6.92 12.77
C PHE A 160 -2.01 -7.65 11.87
N PRO A 161 -3.21 -7.09 11.62
CA PRO A 161 -4.20 -7.65 10.70
C PRO A 161 -3.64 -7.83 9.29
N VAL A 162 -3.96 -8.97 8.64
CA VAL A 162 -3.56 -9.27 7.26
C VAL A 162 -4.80 -9.55 6.42
N CYS A 163 -4.95 -8.84 5.31
CA CYS A 163 -6.07 -8.95 4.38
C CYS A 163 -5.63 -9.54 3.05
N TYR A 164 -6.42 -10.48 2.53
CA TYR A 164 -6.21 -11.07 1.21
C TYR A 164 -6.76 -10.16 0.10
N ASN A 165 -5.97 -9.92 -0.92
CA ASN A 165 -6.40 -9.27 -2.15
C ASN A 165 -5.99 -10.13 -3.35
N GLY A 166 -6.95 -10.68 -4.08
CA GLY A 166 -6.68 -11.54 -5.24
C GLY A 166 -7.98 -12.04 -5.86
N ASP A 167 -7.89 -13.05 -6.71
CA ASP A 167 -9.00 -13.60 -7.49
C ASP A 167 -10.03 -14.29 -6.57
N LEU A 168 -10.97 -13.52 -6.01
CA LEU A 168 -12.11 -14.00 -5.24
C LEU A 168 -13.37 -13.75 -6.06
N TYR A 169 -13.72 -14.72 -6.90
CA TYR A 169 -14.90 -14.62 -7.79
C TYR A 169 -16.18 -15.18 -7.17
N THR A 170 -16.05 -15.99 -6.11
CA THR A 170 -17.18 -16.62 -5.41
C THR A 170 -16.90 -16.74 -3.90
N VAL A 171 -17.95 -16.70 -3.07
CA VAL A 171 -17.83 -16.90 -1.62
C VAL A 171 -17.19 -18.24 -1.24
N PRO A 172 -17.40 -19.38 -1.96
CA PRO A 172 -16.70 -20.63 -1.69
C PRO A 172 -15.19 -20.61 -1.99
N ALA A 173 -14.65 -19.53 -2.56
CA ALA A 173 -13.21 -19.36 -2.81
C ALA A 173 -12.41 -18.85 -1.59
N LEU A 174 -13.09 -18.60 -0.47
CA LEU A 174 -12.54 -18.30 0.83
C LEU A 174 -12.37 -19.59 1.62
#